data_f050e5be3017bd5946834264b3f051d7
#
_entry.id   f050e5be3017bd5946834264b3f051d7
#
_cell.length_a   1.000
_cell.length_b   1.000
_cell.length_c   1.000
_cell.angle_alpha   90.00
_cell.angle_beta   90.00
_cell.angle_gamma   90.00
#
_symmetry.space_group_name_H-M   'P 1'
#
loop_
_entity.id
_entity.type
_entity.pdbx_description
1 polymer ?
#
loop_
_entity_poly.entity_id
_entity_poly.type
_entity_poly.pdbx_seq_one_letter_code
_entity_poly.pdbx_strand_id
1 'polypeptide(L)'
;MGATVRRVSTAQGGNRIVIRQGGYYRPDMQTSAADLARVTRKMREKFEARFPALTGVRFEYAWSGHLCLSKNAVSVMRALEPGLFSACVQNGLGTARGTLTGIAAAELACGQTSQITDFFLAEAEPARLPPHPFDSVGANLYLRWKEWQARQE
;
A
#
# COMPACT_ATOMS: atom_id res chain seq x y z
N MET A 1 -3.33 -5.03 -10.77
CA MET A 1 -2.29 -4.23 -10.07
C MET A 1 -0.97 -4.43 -10.78
N GLY A 2 -0.44 -3.38 -11.38
CA GLY A 2 0.85 -3.41 -12.06
C GLY A 2 2.04 -3.66 -11.11
N ALA A 3 3.18 -4.06 -11.67
CA ALA A 3 4.42 -4.17 -10.92
C ALA A 3 5.10 -2.79 -10.84
N THR A 4 5.57 -2.42 -9.66
CA THR A 4 6.49 -1.28 -9.50
C THR A 4 7.90 -1.83 -9.43
N VAL A 5 8.77 -1.35 -10.32
CA VAL A 5 10.17 -1.74 -10.37
C VAL A 5 11.04 -0.50 -10.16
N ARG A 6 11.99 -0.60 -9.25
CA ARG A 6 12.92 0.47 -8.96
C ARG A 6 14.35 -0.07 -8.91
N ARG A 7 15.25 0.58 -9.64
CA ARG A 7 16.70 0.36 -9.50
C ARG A 7 17.25 1.25 -8.41
N VAL A 8 18.06 0.68 -7.54
CA VAL A 8 18.72 1.39 -6.44
C VAL A 8 20.22 1.11 -6.52
N SER A 9 21.03 2.15 -6.53
CA SER A 9 22.47 2.03 -6.34
C SER A 9 22.77 1.90 -4.84
N THR A 10 23.71 1.04 -4.49
CA THR A 10 24.22 0.94 -3.11
C THR A 10 25.49 1.78 -2.94
N ALA A 11 25.79 2.18 -1.72
CA ALA A 11 27.02 2.90 -1.39
C ALA A 11 28.30 2.12 -1.77
N GLN A 12 28.20 0.78 -1.89
CA GLN A 12 29.30 -0.11 -2.30
C GLN A 12 29.34 -0.36 -3.82
N GLY A 13 28.64 0.45 -4.62
CA GLY A 13 28.63 0.34 -6.08
C GLY A 13 27.77 -0.77 -6.65
N GLY A 14 27.00 -1.50 -5.85
CA GLY A 14 26.08 -2.53 -6.31
C GLY A 14 24.80 -1.94 -6.93
N ASN A 15 24.24 -2.65 -7.91
CA ASN A 15 22.93 -2.35 -8.44
C ASN A 15 21.92 -3.35 -7.86
N ARG A 16 20.90 -2.84 -7.19
CA ARG A 16 19.77 -3.64 -6.71
C ARG A 16 18.49 -3.26 -7.41
N ILE A 17 17.66 -4.26 -7.67
CA ILE A 17 16.31 -4.04 -8.19
C ILE A 17 15.35 -4.37 -7.05
N VAL A 18 14.47 -3.43 -6.74
CA VAL A 18 13.34 -3.63 -5.85
C VAL A 18 12.10 -3.75 -6.70
N ILE A 19 11.39 -4.87 -6.56
CA ILE A 19 10.12 -5.09 -7.22
C ILE A 19 9.01 -5.23 -6.18
N ARG A 20 7.93 -4.49 -6.38
CA ARG A 20 6.71 -4.58 -5.57
C ARG A 20 5.56 -4.99 -6.45
N GLN A 21 4.84 -6.02 -6.03
CA GLN A 21 3.70 -6.53 -6.78
C GLN A 21 2.73 -7.28 -5.87
N GLY A 22 1.45 -7.30 -6.29
CA GLY A 22 0.40 -8.07 -5.63
C GLY A 22 -0.12 -7.40 -4.36
N GLY A 23 -1.19 -7.96 -3.84
CA GLY A 23 -1.80 -7.59 -2.58
C GLY A 23 -2.83 -8.64 -2.18
N TYR A 24 -2.99 -8.84 -0.88
CA TYR A 24 -3.99 -9.73 -0.29
C TYR A 24 -4.69 -8.99 0.84
N TYR A 25 -5.97 -9.18 0.97
CA TYR A 25 -6.70 -8.69 2.13
C TYR A 25 -6.40 -9.58 3.34
N ARG A 26 -5.88 -8.98 4.40
CA ARG A 26 -5.48 -9.64 5.64
C ARG A 26 -5.99 -8.82 6.83
N PRO A 27 -7.21 -9.10 7.32
CA PRO A 27 -7.78 -8.36 8.44
C PRO A 27 -7.02 -8.58 9.75
N ASP A 28 -6.36 -9.73 9.89
CA ASP A 28 -5.48 -10.09 11.00
C ASP A 28 -4.10 -9.40 10.95
N MET A 29 -3.79 -8.70 9.85
CA MET A 29 -2.50 -8.05 9.59
C MET A 29 -1.29 -8.99 9.79
N GLN A 30 -1.46 -10.28 9.51
CA GLN A 30 -0.39 -11.26 9.65
C GLN A 30 0.01 -11.86 8.30
N THR A 31 1.29 -12.09 8.12
CA THR A 31 1.84 -12.79 6.97
C THR A 31 2.73 -13.92 7.45
N SER A 32 2.33 -15.15 7.22
CA SER A 32 3.13 -16.32 7.58
C SER A 32 4.34 -16.46 6.65
N ALA A 33 5.38 -17.19 7.12
CA ALA A 33 6.53 -17.53 6.30
C ALA A 33 6.13 -18.33 5.03
N ALA A 34 5.11 -19.19 5.14
CA ALA A 34 4.58 -19.95 4.02
C ALA A 34 3.87 -19.06 2.99
N ASP A 35 3.12 -18.03 3.44
CA ASP A 35 2.51 -17.05 2.55
C ASP A 35 3.58 -16.25 1.83
N LEU A 36 4.60 -15.79 2.54
CA LEU A 36 5.71 -15.05 1.95
C LEU A 36 6.45 -15.88 0.90
N ALA A 37 6.77 -17.11 1.19
CA ALA A 37 7.43 -18.03 0.25
C ALA A 37 6.59 -18.26 -1.02
N ARG A 38 5.28 -18.46 -0.87
CA ARG A 38 4.34 -18.63 -1.99
C ARG A 38 4.28 -17.39 -2.87
N VAL A 39 4.19 -16.20 -2.26
CA VAL A 39 4.13 -14.94 -2.99
C VAL A 39 5.45 -14.65 -3.68
N THR A 40 6.59 -14.89 -3.02
CA THR A 40 7.93 -14.73 -3.59
C THR A 40 8.12 -15.58 -4.85
N ARG A 41 7.67 -16.84 -4.84
CA ARG A 41 7.72 -17.71 -6.04
C ARG A 41 6.91 -17.11 -7.20
N LYS A 42 5.67 -16.65 -6.96
CA LYS A 42 4.85 -15.99 -7.98
C LYS A 42 5.46 -14.70 -8.49
N MET A 43 6.11 -13.94 -7.61
CA MET A 43 6.80 -12.70 -8.01
C MET A 43 8.00 -13.02 -8.91
N ARG A 44 8.73 -14.09 -8.62
CA ARG A 44 9.84 -14.56 -9.46
C ARG A 44 9.35 -14.92 -10.86
N GLU A 45 8.32 -15.75 -10.96
CA GLU A 45 7.72 -16.14 -12.25
C GLU A 45 7.34 -14.92 -13.10
N LYS A 46 6.68 -13.93 -12.49
CA LYS A 46 6.30 -12.69 -13.16
C LYS A 46 7.49 -11.79 -13.51
N PHE A 47 8.51 -11.75 -12.66
CA PHE A 47 9.73 -11.00 -12.92
C PHE A 47 10.50 -11.58 -14.11
N GLU A 48 10.70 -12.88 -14.14
CA GLU A 48 11.42 -13.58 -15.22
C GLU A 48 10.66 -13.48 -16.55
N ALA A 49 9.34 -13.56 -16.54
CA ALA A 49 8.51 -13.34 -17.72
C ALA A 49 8.63 -11.91 -18.29
N ARG A 50 8.75 -10.90 -17.41
CA ARG A 50 8.86 -9.50 -17.82
C ARG A 50 10.30 -9.09 -18.18
N PHE A 51 11.27 -9.71 -17.58
CA PHE A 51 12.69 -9.43 -17.76
C PHE A 51 13.48 -10.70 -18.08
N PRO A 52 13.28 -11.30 -19.27
CA PRO A 52 13.92 -12.57 -19.63
C PRO A 52 15.45 -12.50 -19.62
N ALA A 53 16.03 -11.34 -19.90
CA ALA A 53 17.48 -11.14 -19.81
C ALA A 53 18.02 -11.18 -18.36
N LEU A 54 17.15 -11.14 -17.35
CA LEU A 54 17.49 -11.23 -15.93
C LEU A 54 17.05 -12.56 -15.31
N THR A 55 16.71 -13.55 -16.11
CA THR A 55 16.40 -14.91 -15.65
C THR A 55 17.60 -15.46 -14.91
N GLY A 56 17.37 -16.07 -13.74
CA GLY A 56 18.42 -16.61 -12.88
C GLY A 56 18.99 -15.59 -11.86
N VAL A 57 18.64 -14.31 -11.93
CA VAL A 57 18.99 -13.37 -10.85
C VAL A 57 18.31 -13.81 -9.56
N ARG A 58 19.11 -13.99 -8.52
CA ARG A 58 18.62 -14.46 -7.22
C ARG A 58 17.95 -13.32 -6.45
N PHE A 59 16.77 -13.57 -5.89
CA PHE A 59 16.18 -12.69 -4.89
C PHE A 59 16.97 -12.82 -3.59
N GLU A 60 17.54 -11.70 -3.17
CA GLU A 60 18.35 -11.62 -1.95
C GLU A 60 17.44 -11.50 -0.73
N TYR A 61 16.39 -10.69 -0.85
CA TYR A 61 15.42 -10.44 0.21
C TYR A 61 14.00 -10.52 -0.33
N ALA A 62 13.10 -10.97 0.54
CA ALA A 62 11.66 -10.90 0.31
C ALA A 62 10.99 -10.47 1.61
N TRP A 63 10.05 -9.55 1.52
CA TRP A 63 9.30 -9.08 2.68
C TRP A 63 7.88 -8.69 2.29
N SER A 64 7.01 -8.55 3.26
CA SER A 64 5.67 -8.00 3.10
C SER A 64 5.51 -6.77 3.99
N GLY A 65 4.63 -5.87 3.58
CA GLY A 65 4.20 -4.73 4.39
C GLY A 65 2.68 -4.66 4.38
N HIS A 66 2.12 -3.99 5.37
CA HIS A 66 0.68 -3.78 5.48
C HIS A 66 0.33 -2.36 5.03
N LEU A 67 -0.77 -2.25 4.30
CA LEU A 67 -1.35 -0.98 3.87
C LEU A 67 -2.76 -0.88 4.42
N CYS A 68 -3.10 0.27 4.97
CA CYS A 68 -4.46 0.61 5.30
C CYS A 68 -5.09 1.34 4.10
N LEU A 69 -6.17 0.76 3.59
CA LEU A 69 -6.91 1.29 2.45
C LEU A 69 -8.36 1.53 2.86
N SER A 70 -8.91 2.69 2.53
CA SER A 70 -10.35 2.93 2.59
C SER A 70 -11.01 2.55 1.28
N LYS A 71 -12.27 2.11 1.32
CA LYS A 71 -13.02 1.71 0.12
C LYS A 71 -13.19 2.87 -0.88
N ASN A 72 -13.37 4.07 -0.39
CA ASN A 72 -13.55 5.30 -1.17
C ASN A 72 -12.26 6.11 -1.36
N ALA A 73 -11.10 5.53 -1.04
CA ALA A 73 -9.76 6.11 -1.22
C ALA A 73 -9.53 7.46 -0.50
N VAL A 74 -10.25 7.73 0.57
CA VAL A 74 -10.06 8.92 1.42
C VAL A 74 -9.09 8.63 2.58
N SER A 75 -8.43 9.67 3.09
CA SER A 75 -7.59 9.60 4.29
C SER A 75 -8.42 9.78 5.56
N VAL A 76 -7.85 9.44 6.70
CA VAL A 76 -8.38 9.81 8.01
C VAL A 76 -7.46 10.87 8.61
N MET A 77 -7.70 12.13 8.23
CA MET A 77 -7.01 13.31 8.74
C MET A 77 -8.03 14.16 9.48
N ARG A 78 -8.04 14.08 10.83
CA ARG A 78 -8.97 14.82 11.71
C ARG A 78 -8.55 14.78 13.16
N ALA A 79 -9.11 15.66 13.96
CA ALA A 79 -9.13 15.49 15.42
C ALA A 79 -10.09 14.35 15.78
N LEU A 80 -9.62 13.41 16.59
CA LEU A 80 -10.42 12.28 17.11
C LEU A 80 -11.00 12.63 18.48
N GLU A 81 -10.17 13.22 19.33
CA GLU A 81 -10.49 13.65 20.70
C GLU A 81 -9.67 14.90 21.02
N PRO A 82 -9.96 15.63 22.08
CA PRO A 82 -9.11 16.74 22.52
C PRO A 82 -7.65 16.33 22.69
N GLY A 83 -6.76 16.93 21.90
CA GLY A 83 -5.32 16.63 21.91
C GLY A 83 -4.91 15.38 21.13
N LEU A 84 -5.86 14.65 20.50
CA LEU A 84 -5.57 13.47 19.70
C LEU A 84 -5.95 13.72 18.22
N PHE A 85 -4.96 13.67 17.34
CA PHE A 85 -5.11 13.90 15.91
C PHE A 85 -4.72 12.66 15.10
N SER A 86 -5.42 12.41 14.01
CA SER A 86 -5.13 11.31 13.09
C SER A 86 -4.57 11.85 11.78
N ALA A 87 -3.58 11.15 11.22
CA ALA A 87 -3.05 11.34 9.87
C ALA A 87 -2.76 9.96 9.25
N CYS A 88 -3.77 9.13 9.06
CA CYS A 88 -3.61 7.75 8.61
C CYS A 88 -4.43 7.42 7.36
N VAL A 89 -4.43 6.15 6.94
CA VAL A 89 -5.11 5.64 5.74
C VAL A 89 -4.61 6.34 4.47
N GLN A 90 -3.32 6.16 4.17
CA GLN A 90 -2.66 6.81 3.03
C GLN A 90 -2.98 6.17 1.67
N ASN A 91 -3.78 5.11 1.63
CA ASN A 91 -4.23 4.44 0.40
C ASN A 91 -3.09 4.04 -0.55
N GLY A 92 -1.95 3.62 -0.01
CA GLY A 92 -0.76 3.23 -0.78
C GLY A 92 0.08 4.39 -1.32
N LEU A 93 -0.29 5.65 -1.06
CA LEU A 93 0.43 6.87 -1.46
C LEU A 93 1.20 7.48 -0.28
N GLY A 94 1.82 6.64 0.57
CA GLY A 94 2.40 7.04 1.85
C GLY A 94 3.36 8.23 1.77
N THR A 95 4.23 8.30 0.75
CA THR A 95 5.19 9.41 0.62
C THR A 95 4.48 10.74 0.40
N ALA A 96 3.62 10.86 -0.60
CA ALA A 96 2.94 12.13 -0.91
C ALA A 96 1.81 12.41 0.08
N ARG A 97 0.84 11.51 0.15
CA ARG A 97 -0.35 11.70 0.98
C ARG A 97 -0.03 11.70 2.47
N GLY A 98 0.90 10.85 2.91
CA GLY A 98 1.35 10.81 4.30
C GLY A 98 2.03 12.11 4.74
N THR A 99 2.86 12.70 3.89
CA THR A 99 3.48 14.01 4.17
C THR A 99 2.41 15.10 4.31
N LEU A 100 1.49 15.18 3.35
CA LEU A 100 0.44 16.22 3.36
C LEU A 100 -0.52 16.06 4.53
N THR A 101 -0.99 14.85 4.84
CA THR A 101 -1.85 14.62 6.00
C THR A 101 -1.14 14.84 7.32
N GLY A 102 0.19 14.56 7.37
CA GLY A 102 1.02 14.88 8.54
C GLY A 102 1.13 16.39 8.77
N ILE A 103 1.34 17.17 7.72
CA ILE A 103 1.33 18.64 7.79
C ILE A 103 -0.03 19.13 8.31
N ALA A 104 -1.12 18.68 7.69
CA ALA A 104 -2.48 19.07 8.07
C ALA A 104 -2.79 18.72 9.54
N ALA A 105 -2.40 17.55 10.02
CA ALA A 105 -2.60 17.17 11.42
C ALA A 105 -1.78 18.01 12.37
N ALA A 106 -0.55 18.40 12.00
CA ALA A 106 0.27 19.31 12.80
C ALA A 106 -0.32 20.72 12.85
N GLU A 107 -0.83 21.23 11.73
CA GLU A 107 -1.53 22.51 11.69
C GLU A 107 -2.75 22.52 12.62
N LEU A 108 -3.59 21.46 12.56
CA LEU A 108 -4.74 21.33 13.48
C LEU A 108 -4.28 21.29 14.94
N ALA A 109 -3.22 20.58 15.26
CA ALA A 109 -2.68 20.50 16.62
C ALA A 109 -2.19 21.87 17.13
N CYS A 110 -1.73 22.72 16.23
CA CYS A 110 -1.32 24.11 16.52
C CYS A 110 -2.47 25.12 16.43
N GLY A 111 -3.70 24.69 16.20
CA GLY A 111 -4.84 25.58 16.01
C GLY A 111 -4.78 26.41 14.72
N GLN A 112 -4.08 25.91 13.71
CA GLN A 112 -3.92 26.55 12.40
C GLN A 112 -4.57 25.72 11.32
N THR A 113 -4.89 26.35 10.19
CA THR A 113 -5.38 25.70 8.98
C THR A 113 -4.74 26.31 7.74
N SER A 114 -4.60 25.50 6.70
CA SER A 114 -4.15 25.90 5.36
C SER A 114 -5.03 25.25 4.31
N GLN A 115 -4.78 25.55 3.03
CA GLN A 115 -5.45 24.85 1.93
C GLN A 115 -5.27 23.34 1.97
N ILE A 116 -4.15 22.86 2.53
CA ILE A 116 -3.90 21.42 2.70
C ILE A 116 -4.84 20.85 3.77
N THR A 117 -4.93 21.50 4.91
CA THR A 117 -5.84 21.14 6.01
C THR A 117 -7.29 21.16 5.54
N ASP A 118 -7.71 22.22 4.88
CA ASP A 118 -9.08 22.39 4.36
C ASP A 118 -9.44 21.29 3.35
N PHE A 119 -8.51 20.94 2.46
CA PHE A 119 -8.69 19.84 1.51
C PHE A 119 -8.99 18.51 2.21
N PHE A 120 -8.21 18.14 3.23
CA PHE A 120 -8.41 16.87 3.93
C PHE A 120 -9.64 16.90 4.86
N LEU A 121 -9.97 18.03 5.44
CA LEU A 121 -11.19 18.16 6.24
C LEU A 121 -12.46 18.07 5.39
N ALA A 122 -12.38 18.46 4.11
CA ALA A 122 -13.47 18.33 3.16
C ALA A 122 -13.63 16.90 2.58
N GLU A 123 -12.65 16.00 2.78
CA GLU A 123 -12.80 14.60 2.36
C GLU A 123 -13.97 13.93 3.09
N ALA A 124 -14.73 13.13 2.36
CA ALA A 124 -15.79 12.32 2.94
C ALA A 124 -15.25 11.35 4.00
N GLU A 125 -16.11 10.83 4.84
CA GLU A 125 -15.72 9.78 5.79
C GLU A 125 -15.32 8.48 5.07
N PRO A 126 -14.38 7.72 5.63
CA PRO A 126 -14.03 6.40 5.10
C PRO A 126 -15.25 5.49 5.07
N ALA A 127 -15.56 4.97 3.89
CA ALA A 127 -16.69 4.07 3.73
C ALA A 127 -16.43 2.75 4.47
N ARG A 128 -17.43 2.30 5.24
CA ARG A 128 -17.36 1.03 5.96
C ARG A 128 -17.37 -0.15 4.98
N LEU A 129 -16.60 -1.16 5.32
CA LEU A 129 -16.68 -2.45 4.65
C LEU A 129 -17.92 -3.22 5.14
N PRO A 130 -18.47 -4.15 4.33
CA PRO A 130 -19.46 -5.09 4.81
C PRO A 130 -18.94 -5.87 6.01
N PRO A 131 -19.84 -6.38 6.87
CA PRO A 131 -19.42 -7.20 8.01
C PRO A 131 -18.75 -8.51 7.55
N HIS A 132 -17.90 -9.07 8.43
CA HIS A 132 -17.30 -10.39 8.21
C HIS A 132 -18.39 -11.47 8.08
N PRO A 133 -18.26 -12.45 7.15
CA PRO A 133 -17.12 -12.75 6.27
C PRO A 133 -17.17 -12.06 4.89
N PHE A 134 -18.17 -11.23 4.59
CA PHE A 134 -18.37 -10.64 3.27
C PHE A 134 -17.25 -9.68 2.87
N ASP A 135 -16.66 -8.97 3.83
CA ASP A 135 -15.48 -8.12 3.64
C ASP A 135 -14.32 -8.92 3.06
N SER A 136 -14.00 -10.06 3.68
CA SER A 136 -12.85 -10.91 3.31
C SER A 136 -13.04 -11.58 1.97
N VAL A 137 -14.23 -12.11 1.70
CA VAL A 137 -14.57 -12.74 0.42
C VAL A 137 -14.56 -11.70 -0.70
N GLY A 138 -15.27 -10.59 -0.51
CA GLY A 138 -15.41 -9.53 -1.52
C GLY A 138 -14.06 -8.87 -1.84
N ALA A 139 -13.27 -8.52 -0.83
CA ALA A 139 -11.96 -7.90 -1.03
C ALA A 139 -10.99 -8.84 -1.77
N ASN A 140 -10.93 -10.13 -1.40
CA ASN A 140 -10.05 -11.08 -2.06
C ASN A 140 -10.49 -11.40 -3.50
N LEU A 141 -11.80 -11.48 -3.77
CA LEU A 141 -12.30 -11.63 -5.14
C LEU A 141 -11.97 -10.42 -6.00
N TYR A 142 -12.18 -9.21 -5.47
CA TYR A 142 -11.84 -7.97 -6.16
C TYR A 142 -10.33 -7.88 -6.47
N LEU A 143 -9.47 -8.21 -5.51
CA LEU A 143 -8.02 -8.20 -5.71
C LEU A 143 -7.58 -9.24 -6.76
N ARG A 144 -8.16 -10.44 -6.75
CA ARG A 144 -7.91 -11.46 -7.77
C ARG A 144 -8.37 -11.04 -9.17
N TRP A 145 -9.53 -10.41 -9.26
CA TRP A 145 -10.03 -9.87 -10.52
C TRP A 145 -9.10 -8.76 -11.07
N LYS A 146 -8.65 -7.84 -10.21
CA LYS A 146 -7.67 -6.83 -10.57
C LYS A 146 -6.32 -7.42 -10.97
N GLU A 147 -5.88 -8.47 -10.33
CA GLU A 147 -4.66 -9.19 -10.71
C GLU A 147 -4.82 -9.88 -12.08
N TRP A 148 -5.99 -10.44 -12.35
CA TRP A 148 -6.30 -11.05 -13.64
C TRP A 148 -6.33 -10.01 -14.77
N GLN A 149 -6.96 -8.86 -14.58
CA GLN A 149 -6.91 -7.76 -15.55
C GLN A 149 -5.48 -7.32 -15.86
N ALA A 150 -4.63 -7.22 -14.86
CA ALA A 150 -3.23 -6.81 -15.02
C ALA A 150 -2.33 -7.87 -15.69
N ARG A 151 -2.83 -9.06 -16.00
CA ARG A 151 -2.09 -10.06 -16.79
C ARG A 151 -2.13 -9.78 -18.29
N GLN A 152 -3.04 -8.91 -18.72
CA GLN A 152 -3.23 -8.56 -20.12
C GLN A 152 -2.40 -7.33 -20.53
N GLU A 153 -1.70 -6.70 -19.57
CA GLU A 153 -0.77 -5.59 -19.79
C GLU A 153 0.69 -6.11 -19.90
#